data_d56004b9eef85f4119d89327d26df466
#
_entry.id   d56004b9eef85f4119d89327d26df466
#
_cell.length_a   1.000
_cell.length_b   1.000
_cell.length_c   1.000
_cell.angle_alpha   90.00
_cell.angle_beta   90.00
_cell.angle_gamma   90.00
#
_symmetry.space_group_name_H-M   'P 1'
#
loop_
_entity.id
_entity.type
_entity.pdbx_description
1 polymer ?
#
loop_
_entity_poly.entity_id
_entity_poly.type
_entity_poly.pdbx_seq_one_letter_code
_entity_poly.pdbx_strand_id
1 'polypeptide(L)'
;MVARLAMLACLLLLGVSSARASGPLLVFAAASLRNALDEVVQAYPGERPVVSYAGSSTHARHIEGGAPVGVFIAADRDWMDYLHDRGFLIPGTRHDLLGNRLVLVARPGSELALAIGPGMPLAQALGDGRLALAHPDHVPAGKYARSALERLGVWQQVKQRIASAGNVRAALALVARGEAPLGIVYQTDVNAEPKVRVVGRFDASLHPPIVYPMALVRGAERRADAFAEFLRNERAQRIFENHGFARLH
;
A
#
# COMPACT_ATOMS: atom_id res chain seq x y z
N MET A 1 34.80 49.66 59.96
CA MET A 1 34.21 50.04 58.65
C MET A 1 34.45 48.89 57.71
N VAL A 2 33.45 48.12 57.46
CA VAL A 2 33.57 46.92 56.59
C VAL A 2 32.67 47.11 55.40
N ALA A 3 33.25 47.28 54.23
CA ALA A 3 32.54 47.41 52.97
C ALA A 3 32.03 46.06 52.47
N ARG A 4 30.71 45.92 52.29
CA ARG A 4 30.07 44.73 51.66
C ARG A 4 30.09 44.89 50.17
N LEU A 5 30.85 44.06 49.46
CA LEU A 5 30.76 43.88 48.01
C LEU A 5 29.61 42.90 47.74
N ALA A 6 28.55 43.44 47.07
CA ALA A 6 27.47 42.59 46.54
C ALA A 6 27.85 42.15 45.13
N MET A 7 28.13 40.87 44.97
CA MET A 7 28.42 40.24 43.68
C MET A 7 27.09 39.74 43.03
N LEU A 8 26.62 40.48 42.04
CA LEU A 8 25.41 40.16 41.27
C LEU A 8 25.77 39.07 40.24
N ALA A 9 25.44 37.82 40.51
CA ALA A 9 25.59 36.73 39.58
C ALA A 9 24.40 36.73 38.64
N CYS A 10 24.57 37.29 37.40
CA CYS A 10 23.62 37.10 36.30
C CYS A 10 23.70 35.67 35.77
N LEU A 11 22.79 34.79 36.18
CA LEU A 11 22.57 33.50 35.53
C LEU A 11 21.92 33.74 34.19
N LEU A 12 22.70 33.76 33.10
CA LEU A 12 22.23 33.61 31.73
C LEU A 12 21.77 32.16 31.55
N LEU A 13 20.49 31.88 31.73
CA LEU A 13 19.82 30.67 31.26
C LEU A 13 19.80 30.71 29.73
N LEU A 14 20.86 30.21 29.11
CA LEU A 14 20.85 29.83 27.71
C LEU A 14 19.88 28.68 27.54
N GLY A 15 18.64 29.01 27.21
CA GLY A 15 17.65 28.05 26.72
C GLY A 15 18.18 27.37 25.46
N VAL A 16 18.88 26.26 25.62
CA VAL A 16 19.19 25.37 24.49
C VAL A 16 17.85 24.78 24.07
N SER A 17 17.15 25.49 23.15
CA SER A 17 16.11 24.86 22.33
C SER A 17 16.81 23.74 21.57
N SER A 18 16.71 22.52 22.09
CA SER A 18 17.02 21.31 21.33
C SER A 18 16.08 21.29 20.15
N ALA A 19 16.50 21.91 19.04
CA ALA A 19 15.93 21.62 17.74
C ALA A 19 16.13 20.10 17.57
N ARG A 20 15.10 19.30 17.91
CA ARG A 20 15.03 17.92 17.47
C ARG A 20 15.20 18.00 15.96
N ALA A 21 16.36 17.62 15.45
CA ALA A 21 16.51 17.28 14.06
C ALA A 21 15.52 16.13 13.83
N SER A 22 14.33 16.49 13.39
CA SER A 22 13.34 15.51 13.05
C SER A 22 13.91 14.74 11.86
N GLY A 23 14.07 13.42 12.00
CA GLY A 23 14.51 12.54 10.90
C GLY A 23 13.64 12.73 9.65
N PRO A 24 13.95 12.15 8.49
CA PRO A 24 13.17 12.31 7.27
C PRO A 24 11.70 11.89 7.49
N LEU A 25 10.77 12.53 6.78
CA LEU A 25 9.37 12.13 6.78
C LEU A 25 9.27 10.65 6.41
N LEU A 26 8.68 9.83 7.28
CA LEU A 26 8.43 8.42 7.01
C LEU A 26 7.01 8.26 6.44
N VAL A 27 6.92 7.57 5.31
CA VAL A 27 5.65 7.22 4.64
C VAL A 27 5.50 5.71 4.62
N PHE A 28 4.37 5.19 5.09
CA PHE A 28 4.00 3.79 4.93
C PHE A 28 3.02 3.65 3.77
N ALA A 29 3.38 2.85 2.78
CA ALA A 29 2.59 2.67 1.56
C ALA A 29 2.37 1.19 1.22
N ALA A 30 1.21 0.89 0.65
CA ALA A 30 0.92 -0.42 0.10
C ALA A 30 1.97 -0.82 -0.95
N ALA A 31 2.42 -2.08 -0.93
CA ALA A 31 3.52 -2.58 -1.75
C ALA A 31 3.30 -2.38 -3.27
N SER A 32 2.06 -2.39 -3.73
CA SER A 32 1.68 -2.15 -5.14
C SER A 32 2.02 -0.73 -5.63
N LEU A 33 2.17 0.24 -4.72
CA LEU A 33 2.48 1.62 -5.08
C LEU A 33 3.97 1.85 -5.42
N ARG A 34 4.86 0.92 -5.09
CA ARG A 34 6.33 1.14 -5.09
C ARG A 34 6.81 1.91 -6.32
N ASN A 35 6.64 1.38 -7.52
CA ASN A 35 7.20 1.98 -8.72
C ASN A 35 6.66 3.40 -8.99
N ALA A 36 5.34 3.58 -8.84
CA ALA A 36 4.69 4.87 -9.07
C ALA A 36 5.06 5.89 -7.98
N LEU A 37 5.02 5.46 -6.71
CA LEU A 37 5.30 6.36 -5.60
C LEU A 37 6.78 6.74 -5.51
N ASP A 38 7.70 5.85 -5.89
CA ASP A 38 9.13 6.19 -6.01
C ASP A 38 9.34 7.32 -7.03
N GLU A 39 8.65 7.27 -8.19
CA GLU A 39 8.70 8.35 -9.18
C GLU A 39 8.04 9.65 -8.67
N VAL A 40 6.92 9.56 -7.96
CA VAL A 40 6.28 10.70 -7.31
C VAL A 40 7.21 11.35 -6.29
N VAL A 41 7.91 10.55 -5.46
CA VAL A 41 8.90 11.05 -4.49
C VAL A 41 10.05 11.76 -5.18
N GLN A 42 10.53 11.25 -6.32
CA GLN A 42 11.56 11.94 -7.11
C GLN A 42 11.07 13.27 -7.70
N ALA A 43 9.78 13.34 -8.06
CA ALA A 43 9.15 14.55 -8.60
C ALA A 43 8.77 15.59 -7.53
N TYR A 44 8.78 15.20 -6.25
CA TYR A 44 8.42 16.09 -5.14
C TYR A 44 9.46 17.19 -4.95
N PRO A 45 9.05 18.47 -4.92
CA PRO A 45 9.99 19.59 -4.84
C PRO A 45 10.54 19.84 -3.42
N GLY A 46 9.94 19.21 -2.40
CA GLY A 46 10.36 19.34 -1.00
C GLY A 46 11.42 18.31 -0.60
N GLU A 47 11.69 18.23 0.71
CA GLU A 47 12.54 17.17 1.27
C GLU A 47 11.90 15.81 1.02
N ARG A 48 12.63 14.91 0.36
CA ARG A 48 12.12 13.60 -0.04
C ARG A 48 11.82 12.72 1.17
N PRO A 49 10.61 12.18 1.28
CA PRO A 49 10.29 11.24 2.33
C PRO A 49 11.01 9.90 2.13
N VAL A 50 11.19 9.17 3.22
CA VAL A 50 11.56 7.75 3.19
C VAL A 50 10.27 6.94 3.14
N VAL A 51 10.14 6.06 2.12
CA VAL A 51 8.94 5.24 1.96
C VAL A 51 9.21 3.79 2.31
N SER A 52 8.39 3.23 3.19
CA SER A 52 8.36 1.81 3.48
C SER A 52 7.19 1.15 2.76
N TYR A 53 7.45 0.04 2.06
CA TYR A 53 6.47 -0.70 1.26
C TYR A 53 6.20 -2.07 1.84
N ALA A 54 4.95 -2.32 2.27
CA ALA A 54 4.50 -3.62 2.77
C ALA A 54 3.00 -3.84 2.51
N GLY A 55 2.43 -4.92 3.03
CA GLY A 55 0.98 -5.06 3.10
C GLY A 55 0.36 -4.01 4.01
N SER A 56 -0.80 -3.47 3.63
CA SER A 56 -1.49 -2.44 4.43
C SER A 56 -1.78 -2.91 5.85
N SER A 57 -2.09 -4.18 6.03
CA SER A 57 -2.27 -4.81 7.35
C SER A 57 -1.02 -4.74 8.22
N THR A 58 0.15 -5.00 7.64
CA THR A 58 1.44 -4.93 8.35
C THR A 58 1.73 -3.50 8.80
N HIS A 59 1.56 -2.54 7.88
CA HIS A 59 1.77 -1.14 8.20
C HIS A 59 0.80 -0.60 9.24
N ALA A 60 -0.48 -0.95 9.15
CA ALA A 60 -1.48 -0.54 10.14
C ALA A 60 -1.12 -1.03 11.55
N ARG A 61 -0.65 -2.27 11.69
CA ARG A 61 -0.20 -2.79 12.99
C ARG A 61 1.09 -2.13 13.48
N HIS A 62 2.01 -1.76 12.60
CA HIS A 62 3.20 -1.00 12.99
C HIS A 62 2.83 0.41 13.47
N ILE A 63 1.84 1.07 12.84
CA ILE A 63 1.32 2.37 13.30
C ILE A 63 0.67 2.22 14.67
N GLU A 64 -0.16 1.20 14.87
CA GLU A 64 -0.75 0.87 16.19
C GLU A 64 0.32 0.63 17.25
N GLY A 65 1.44 -0.01 16.86
CA GLY A 65 2.62 -0.23 17.72
C GLY A 65 3.50 1.01 17.94
N GLY A 66 3.09 2.20 17.46
CA GLY A 66 3.79 3.46 17.72
C GLY A 66 4.90 3.79 16.72
N ALA A 67 4.90 3.23 15.51
CA ALA A 67 5.85 3.62 14.47
C ALA A 67 5.72 5.13 14.16
N PRO A 68 6.84 5.88 14.04
CA PRO A 68 6.84 7.33 13.85
C PRO A 68 6.57 7.73 12.39
N VAL A 69 5.39 7.40 11.89
CA VAL A 69 4.96 7.60 10.50
C VAL A 69 4.17 8.89 10.35
N GLY A 70 4.42 9.65 9.30
CA GLY A 70 3.66 10.86 9.00
C GLY A 70 2.49 10.63 8.05
N VAL A 71 2.67 9.76 7.03
CA VAL A 71 1.64 9.48 6.00
C VAL A 71 1.43 7.98 5.87
N PHE A 72 0.18 7.54 5.84
CA PHE A 72 -0.20 6.16 5.55
C PHE A 72 -1.04 6.10 4.28
N ILE A 73 -0.69 5.18 3.35
CA ILE A 73 -1.42 4.92 2.10
C ILE A 73 -1.74 3.43 2.03
N ALA A 74 -2.97 3.07 2.29
CA ALA A 74 -3.46 1.70 2.24
C ALA A 74 -3.94 1.32 0.83
N ALA A 75 -4.14 0.02 0.58
CA ALA A 75 -4.77 -0.50 -0.64
C ALA A 75 -6.21 -0.98 -0.41
N ASP A 76 -6.80 -0.66 0.73
CA ASP A 76 -8.23 -0.81 1.02
C ASP A 76 -8.67 0.22 2.07
N ARG A 77 -9.99 0.39 2.18
CA ARG A 77 -10.58 1.27 3.19
C ARG A 77 -10.56 0.64 4.59
N ASP A 78 -10.63 -0.68 4.70
CA ASP A 78 -10.77 -1.38 5.98
C ASP A 78 -9.58 -1.12 6.92
N TRP A 79 -8.34 -1.10 6.41
CA TRP A 79 -7.16 -0.78 7.22
C TRP A 79 -7.06 0.70 7.55
N MET A 80 -7.63 1.56 6.71
CA MET A 80 -7.77 2.97 7.05
C MET A 80 -8.83 3.19 8.13
N ASP A 81 -9.98 2.51 8.04
CA ASP A 81 -11.03 2.51 9.05
C ASP A 81 -10.51 1.96 10.38
N TYR A 82 -9.77 0.84 10.33
CA TYR A 82 -9.11 0.26 11.50
C TYR A 82 -8.30 1.26 12.32
N LEU A 83 -7.48 2.08 11.65
CA LEU A 83 -6.66 3.10 12.32
C LEU A 83 -7.48 4.34 12.72
N HIS A 84 -8.49 4.71 11.91
CA HIS A 84 -9.39 5.82 12.20
C HIS A 84 -10.16 5.57 13.51
N ASP A 85 -10.80 4.41 13.63
CA ASP A 85 -11.64 4.04 14.77
C ASP A 85 -10.84 3.94 16.08
N ARG A 86 -9.53 3.71 15.97
CA ARG A 86 -8.59 3.67 17.10
C ARG A 86 -7.90 5.00 17.38
N GLY A 87 -8.25 6.05 16.63
CA GLY A 87 -7.73 7.40 16.84
C GLY A 87 -6.28 7.62 16.42
N PHE A 88 -5.72 6.76 15.55
CA PHE A 88 -4.35 6.92 15.06
C PHE A 88 -4.22 7.91 13.90
N LEU A 89 -5.31 8.29 13.26
CA LEU A 89 -5.30 9.23 12.14
C LEU A 89 -5.70 10.64 12.59
N ILE A 90 -5.19 11.65 11.87
CA ILE A 90 -5.63 13.04 12.05
C ILE A 90 -7.00 13.19 11.36
N PRO A 91 -8.05 13.62 12.09
CA PRO A 91 -9.37 13.82 11.50
C PRO A 91 -9.36 14.78 10.31
N GLY A 92 -10.15 14.49 9.28
CA GLY A 92 -10.29 15.33 8.10
C GLY A 92 -9.14 15.22 7.07
N THR A 93 -8.11 14.40 7.32
CA THR A 93 -6.97 14.24 6.41
C THR A 93 -7.08 13.03 5.47
N ARG A 94 -8.11 12.21 5.64
CA ARG A 94 -8.35 11.04 4.80
C ARG A 94 -8.86 11.45 3.42
N HIS A 95 -8.21 10.92 2.37
CA HIS A 95 -8.60 11.10 0.98
C HIS A 95 -8.47 9.79 0.22
N ASP A 96 -9.44 9.45 -0.60
CA ASP A 96 -9.34 8.35 -1.56
C ASP A 96 -8.48 8.83 -2.74
N LEU A 97 -7.28 8.29 -2.86
CA LEU A 97 -6.26 8.81 -3.76
C LEU A 97 -6.33 8.18 -5.16
N LEU A 98 -6.45 6.84 -5.22
CA LEU A 98 -6.32 6.06 -6.45
C LEU A 98 -7.25 4.85 -6.45
N GLY A 99 -7.57 4.37 -7.67
CA GLY A 99 -8.22 3.09 -7.91
C GLY A 99 -7.32 2.08 -8.63
N ASN A 100 -7.74 0.82 -8.68
CA ASN A 100 -7.02 -0.25 -9.36
C ASN A 100 -7.98 -1.33 -9.89
N ARG A 101 -7.43 -2.36 -10.56
CA ARG A 101 -8.18 -3.51 -11.10
C ARG A 101 -7.49 -4.80 -10.70
N LEU A 102 -8.28 -5.85 -10.54
CA LEU A 102 -7.80 -7.19 -10.19
C LEU A 102 -7.61 -8.02 -11.48
N VAL A 103 -6.49 -8.75 -11.56
CA VAL A 103 -6.16 -9.59 -12.72
C VAL A 103 -5.61 -10.95 -12.28
N LEU A 104 -5.88 -11.97 -13.09
CA LEU A 104 -5.21 -13.27 -13.02
C LEU A 104 -3.97 -13.24 -13.92
N VAL A 105 -2.85 -13.72 -13.39
CA VAL A 105 -1.57 -13.70 -14.09
C VAL A 105 -0.92 -15.07 -14.13
N ALA A 106 -0.11 -15.29 -15.16
CA ALA A 106 0.77 -16.44 -15.33
C ALA A 106 2.13 -15.97 -15.89
N ARG A 107 3.10 -16.89 -16.04
CA ARG A 107 4.36 -16.61 -16.75
C ARG A 107 4.12 -16.39 -18.26
N PRO A 108 4.98 -15.66 -18.98
CA PRO A 108 4.81 -15.36 -20.40
C PRO A 108 4.72 -16.59 -21.30
N GLY A 109 5.43 -17.68 -20.99
CA GLY A 109 5.40 -18.94 -21.78
C GLY A 109 4.17 -19.83 -21.53
N SER A 110 3.25 -19.42 -20.63
CA SER A 110 1.98 -20.15 -20.44
C SER A 110 1.04 -19.86 -21.59
N GLU A 111 0.50 -20.85 -22.26
CA GLU A 111 -0.55 -20.70 -23.27
C GLU A 111 -1.95 -20.49 -22.67
N LEU A 112 -2.05 -20.51 -21.34
CA LEU A 112 -3.30 -20.41 -20.64
C LEU A 112 -3.99 -19.06 -20.94
N ALA A 113 -5.23 -19.15 -21.35
CA ALA A 113 -6.20 -18.04 -21.39
C ALA A 113 -7.43 -18.52 -20.62
N LEU A 114 -7.81 -17.82 -19.54
CA LEU A 114 -8.93 -18.21 -18.72
C LEU A 114 -10.01 -17.13 -18.75
N ALA A 115 -11.18 -17.48 -19.30
CA ALA A 115 -12.33 -16.62 -19.21
C ALA A 115 -12.78 -16.55 -17.73
N ILE A 116 -12.77 -15.35 -17.16
CA ILE A 116 -13.23 -15.14 -15.79
C ILE A 116 -14.75 -15.10 -15.80
N GLY A 117 -15.36 -16.09 -15.14
CA GLY A 117 -16.82 -16.23 -15.06
C GLY A 117 -17.22 -17.23 -13.99
N PRO A 118 -18.54 -17.34 -13.68
CA PRO A 118 -19.05 -18.30 -12.70
C PRO A 118 -18.60 -19.74 -13.02
N GLY A 119 -18.07 -20.44 -12.03
CA GLY A 119 -17.61 -21.82 -12.18
C GLY A 119 -16.38 -22.01 -13.07
N MET A 120 -15.60 -20.95 -13.36
CA MET A 120 -14.40 -21.06 -14.19
C MET A 120 -13.48 -22.20 -13.72
N PRO A 121 -12.79 -22.94 -14.60
CA PRO A 121 -12.03 -24.13 -14.27
C PRO A 121 -10.66 -23.80 -13.63
N LEU A 122 -10.66 -22.94 -12.58
CA LEU A 122 -9.44 -22.45 -11.93
C LEU A 122 -8.64 -23.59 -11.29
N ALA A 123 -9.32 -24.53 -10.61
CA ALA A 123 -8.65 -25.67 -9.97
C ALA A 123 -7.98 -26.58 -11.00
N GLN A 124 -8.59 -26.77 -12.18
CA GLN A 124 -8.00 -27.51 -13.29
C GLN A 124 -6.81 -26.77 -13.88
N ALA A 125 -6.93 -25.45 -14.07
CA ALA A 125 -5.87 -24.60 -14.60
C ALA A 125 -4.62 -24.54 -13.68
N LEU A 126 -4.78 -24.78 -12.38
CA LEU A 126 -3.66 -24.89 -11.43
C LEU A 126 -2.87 -26.21 -11.57
N GLY A 127 -3.44 -27.26 -12.20
CA GLY A 127 -2.84 -28.61 -12.17
C GLY A 127 -2.58 -29.05 -10.71
N ASP A 128 -1.36 -29.45 -10.40
CA ASP A 128 -0.91 -29.76 -9.03
C ASP A 128 -0.36 -28.54 -8.27
N GLY A 129 -0.29 -27.39 -8.92
CA GLY A 129 0.26 -26.15 -8.37
C GLY A 129 -0.67 -25.45 -7.39
N ARG A 130 -0.19 -24.31 -6.88
CA ARG A 130 -0.92 -23.43 -5.95
C ARG A 130 -1.21 -22.08 -6.61
N LEU A 131 -2.27 -21.41 -6.17
CA LEU A 131 -2.62 -20.07 -6.57
C LEU A 131 -1.89 -19.06 -5.67
N ALA A 132 -1.02 -18.24 -6.26
CA ALA A 132 -0.34 -17.18 -5.52
C ALA A 132 -1.32 -16.03 -5.20
N LEU A 133 -1.51 -15.75 -3.93
CA LEU A 133 -2.31 -14.64 -3.40
C LEU A 133 -1.55 -13.92 -2.30
N ALA A 134 -1.77 -12.63 -2.15
CA ALA A 134 -1.59 -11.99 -0.86
C ALA A 134 -2.54 -12.65 0.16
N HIS A 135 -2.22 -12.62 1.46
CA HIS A 135 -3.00 -13.36 2.46
C HIS A 135 -4.50 -12.99 2.39
N PRO A 136 -5.40 -13.98 2.16
CA PRO A 136 -6.79 -13.69 1.80
C PRO A 136 -7.64 -13.10 2.93
N ASP A 137 -7.23 -13.24 4.19
CA ASP A 137 -8.05 -12.78 5.32
C ASP A 137 -7.72 -11.34 5.75
N HIS A 138 -6.50 -10.84 5.48
CA HIS A 138 -6.10 -9.54 6.01
C HIS A 138 -5.30 -8.65 5.05
N VAL A 139 -4.70 -9.17 3.97
CA VAL A 139 -3.99 -8.32 3.00
C VAL A 139 -4.97 -7.88 1.91
N PRO A 140 -5.04 -6.57 1.57
CA PRO A 140 -6.05 -6.03 0.66
C PRO A 140 -6.22 -6.81 -0.64
N ALA A 141 -5.15 -7.03 -1.40
CA ALA A 141 -5.21 -7.77 -2.67
C ALA A 141 -5.76 -9.20 -2.49
N GLY A 142 -5.42 -9.87 -1.39
CA GLY A 142 -5.93 -11.19 -1.05
C GLY A 142 -7.42 -11.16 -0.70
N LYS A 143 -7.87 -10.17 0.06
CA LYS A 143 -9.29 -9.97 0.40
C LYS A 143 -10.14 -9.76 -0.85
N TYR A 144 -9.69 -8.91 -1.78
CA TYR A 144 -10.36 -8.70 -3.07
C TYR A 144 -10.38 -9.97 -3.91
N ALA A 145 -9.27 -10.69 -4.01
CA ALA A 145 -9.18 -11.94 -4.74
C ALA A 145 -10.14 -13.00 -4.16
N ARG A 146 -10.16 -13.17 -2.83
CA ARG A 146 -11.09 -14.06 -2.16
C ARG A 146 -12.55 -13.69 -2.44
N SER A 147 -12.91 -12.42 -2.29
CA SER A 147 -14.27 -11.93 -2.59
C SER A 147 -14.69 -12.26 -4.02
N ALA A 148 -13.80 -12.03 -5.01
CA ALA A 148 -14.07 -12.35 -6.39
C ALA A 148 -14.25 -13.85 -6.61
N LEU A 149 -13.40 -14.70 -6.06
CA LEU A 149 -13.47 -16.15 -6.17
C LEU A 149 -14.70 -16.75 -5.47
N GLU A 150 -15.13 -16.16 -4.35
CA GLU A 150 -16.37 -16.53 -3.66
C GLU A 150 -17.59 -16.22 -4.53
N ARG A 151 -17.67 -15.04 -5.13
CA ARG A 151 -18.77 -14.65 -6.03
C ARG A 151 -18.83 -15.50 -7.31
N LEU A 152 -17.67 -15.95 -7.78
CA LEU A 152 -17.57 -16.87 -8.92
C LEU A 152 -17.88 -18.32 -8.57
N GLY A 153 -18.06 -18.65 -7.27
CA GLY A 153 -18.36 -20.00 -6.78
C GLY A 153 -17.16 -20.96 -6.84
N VAL A 154 -15.93 -20.46 -6.99
CA VAL A 154 -14.73 -21.29 -7.14
C VAL A 154 -13.78 -21.27 -5.94
N TRP A 155 -14.02 -20.41 -4.95
CA TRP A 155 -13.15 -20.30 -3.76
C TRP A 155 -12.95 -21.62 -3.02
N GLN A 156 -14.03 -22.40 -2.80
CA GLN A 156 -13.96 -23.65 -2.05
C GLN A 156 -13.05 -24.68 -2.70
N GLN A 157 -12.91 -24.63 -4.04
CA GLN A 157 -12.07 -25.55 -4.82
C GLN A 157 -10.58 -25.25 -4.69
N VAL A 158 -10.21 -24.01 -4.37
CA VAL A 158 -8.81 -23.55 -4.38
C VAL A 158 -8.29 -23.07 -3.02
N LYS A 159 -9.14 -22.84 -2.02
CA LYS A 159 -8.75 -22.26 -0.72
C LYS A 159 -7.63 -23.01 0.01
N GLN A 160 -7.54 -24.33 -0.19
CA GLN A 160 -6.48 -25.17 0.40
C GLN A 160 -5.21 -25.22 -0.47
N ARG A 161 -5.26 -24.59 -1.64
CA ARG A 161 -4.19 -24.56 -2.62
C ARG A 161 -3.64 -23.15 -2.81
N ILE A 162 -3.69 -22.33 -1.78
CA ILE A 162 -3.15 -20.97 -1.81
C ILE A 162 -1.66 -20.98 -1.44
N ALA A 163 -0.83 -20.35 -2.27
CA ALA A 163 0.50 -19.89 -1.92
C ALA A 163 0.37 -18.47 -1.36
N SER A 164 0.26 -18.37 -0.04
CA SER A 164 -0.01 -17.11 0.65
C SER A 164 1.24 -16.24 0.80
N ALA A 165 1.13 -14.96 0.55
CA ALA A 165 2.21 -13.98 0.65
C ALA A 165 1.83 -12.77 1.52
N GLY A 166 2.82 -12.13 2.14
CA GLY A 166 2.62 -10.98 3.04
C GLY A 166 2.14 -9.69 2.34
N ASN A 167 2.26 -9.63 1.01
CA ASN A 167 1.75 -8.52 0.19
C ASN A 167 1.62 -8.97 -1.27
N VAL A 168 1.00 -8.13 -2.11
CA VAL A 168 0.72 -8.47 -3.52
C VAL A 168 1.98 -8.62 -4.37
N ARG A 169 3.04 -7.85 -4.11
CA ARG A 169 4.31 -7.96 -4.84
C ARG A 169 5.06 -9.25 -4.52
N ALA A 170 4.94 -9.74 -3.29
CA ALA A 170 5.46 -11.06 -2.93
C ALA A 170 4.66 -12.18 -3.62
N ALA A 171 3.34 -12.06 -3.73
CA ALA A 171 2.51 -13.01 -4.50
C ALA A 171 2.88 -12.99 -6.00
N LEU A 172 3.04 -11.81 -6.60
CA LEU A 172 3.49 -11.64 -7.98
C LEU A 172 4.84 -12.34 -8.23
N ALA A 173 5.79 -12.18 -7.30
CA ALA A 173 7.11 -12.78 -7.40
C ALA A 173 7.08 -14.30 -7.40
N LEU A 174 6.13 -14.97 -6.72
CA LEU A 174 5.94 -16.42 -6.80
C LEU A 174 5.61 -16.87 -8.23
N VAL A 175 4.76 -16.12 -8.93
CA VAL A 175 4.43 -16.40 -10.34
C VAL A 175 5.63 -16.10 -11.24
N ALA A 176 6.26 -14.95 -11.08
CA ALA A 176 7.42 -14.54 -11.89
C ALA A 176 8.58 -15.54 -11.83
N ARG A 177 8.80 -16.15 -10.66
CA ARG A 177 9.82 -17.20 -10.46
C ARG A 177 9.37 -18.62 -10.85
N GLY A 178 8.08 -18.80 -11.17
CA GLY A 178 7.52 -20.11 -11.51
C GLY A 178 7.23 -21.02 -10.31
N GLU A 179 7.20 -20.46 -9.12
CA GLU A 179 6.83 -21.18 -7.88
C GLU A 179 5.31 -21.37 -7.76
N ALA A 180 4.54 -20.58 -8.50
CA ALA A 180 3.11 -20.74 -8.67
C ALA A 180 2.74 -20.59 -10.16
N PRO A 181 1.87 -21.48 -10.72
CA PRO A 181 1.45 -21.38 -12.12
C PRO A 181 0.58 -20.16 -12.38
N LEU A 182 -0.21 -19.76 -11.41
CA LEU A 182 -1.15 -18.64 -11.47
C LEU A 182 -1.09 -17.79 -10.21
N GLY A 183 -1.44 -16.51 -10.35
CA GLY A 183 -1.62 -15.61 -9.21
C GLY A 183 -2.69 -14.56 -9.49
N ILE A 184 -3.28 -14.01 -8.43
CA ILE A 184 -4.20 -12.88 -8.55
C ILE A 184 -3.54 -11.67 -7.89
N VAL A 185 -3.37 -10.61 -8.69
CA VAL A 185 -2.65 -9.38 -8.35
C VAL A 185 -3.38 -8.17 -8.95
N TYR A 186 -2.87 -6.97 -8.75
CA TYR A 186 -3.41 -5.79 -9.41
C TYR A 186 -2.84 -5.61 -10.83
N GLN A 187 -3.60 -4.94 -11.69
CA GLN A 187 -3.15 -4.61 -13.05
C GLN A 187 -1.83 -3.82 -13.03
N THR A 188 -1.67 -2.87 -12.11
CA THR A 188 -0.46 -2.06 -11.97
C THR A 188 0.77 -2.85 -11.57
N ASP A 189 0.60 -3.99 -10.90
CA ASP A 189 1.70 -4.87 -10.53
C ASP A 189 2.30 -5.56 -11.77
N VAL A 190 1.44 -5.91 -12.75
CA VAL A 190 1.87 -6.54 -14.01
C VAL A 190 2.69 -5.56 -14.84
N ASN A 191 2.31 -4.29 -14.86
CA ASN A 191 3.07 -3.26 -15.60
C ASN A 191 4.53 -3.12 -15.09
N ALA A 192 4.77 -3.53 -13.85
CA ALA A 192 6.08 -3.44 -13.19
C ALA A 192 6.89 -4.75 -13.22
N GLU A 193 6.35 -5.85 -13.79
CA GLU A 193 7.01 -7.17 -13.77
C GLU A 193 6.87 -7.87 -15.15
N PRO A 194 7.88 -7.76 -16.01
CA PRO A 194 7.82 -8.32 -17.36
C PRO A 194 7.81 -9.86 -17.42
N LYS A 195 8.11 -10.54 -16.30
CA LYS A 195 8.10 -12.00 -16.19
C LYS A 195 6.73 -12.60 -15.92
N VAL A 196 5.67 -11.77 -16.00
CA VAL A 196 4.29 -12.23 -15.93
C VAL A 196 3.44 -11.61 -17.04
N ARG A 197 2.34 -12.25 -17.37
CA ARG A 197 1.32 -11.72 -18.26
C ARG A 197 -0.08 -11.90 -17.70
N VAL A 198 -1.01 -11.04 -18.09
CA VAL A 198 -2.43 -11.20 -17.76
C VAL A 198 -3.02 -12.34 -18.57
N VAL A 199 -3.70 -13.27 -17.90
CA VAL A 199 -4.42 -14.40 -18.49
C VAL A 199 -5.94 -14.31 -18.24
N GLY A 200 -6.39 -13.39 -17.39
CA GLY A 200 -7.79 -13.09 -17.16
C GLY A 200 -7.96 -11.78 -16.38
N ARG A 201 -9.08 -11.09 -16.62
CA ARG A 201 -9.42 -9.83 -15.93
C ARG A 201 -10.71 -10.03 -15.15
N PHE A 202 -10.69 -9.68 -13.87
CA PHE A 202 -11.89 -9.73 -13.03
C PHE A 202 -12.77 -8.52 -13.31
N ASP A 203 -14.09 -8.77 -13.44
CA ASP A 203 -15.07 -7.70 -13.50
C ASP A 203 -15.12 -6.96 -12.15
N ALA A 204 -15.30 -5.64 -12.20
CA ALA A 204 -15.31 -4.81 -10.99
C ALA A 204 -16.47 -5.15 -10.03
N SER A 205 -17.55 -5.77 -10.53
CA SER A 205 -18.68 -6.22 -9.71
C SER A 205 -18.38 -7.42 -8.82
N LEU A 206 -17.27 -8.13 -9.09
CA LEU A 206 -16.89 -9.36 -8.37
C LEU A 206 -16.23 -9.10 -7.01
N HIS A 207 -15.89 -7.86 -6.70
CA HIS A 207 -15.26 -7.47 -5.44
C HIS A 207 -15.65 -6.03 -5.07
N PRO A 208 -15.48 -5.60 -3.81
CA PRO A 208 -15.61 -4.19 -3.47
C PRO A 208 -14.65 -3.32 -4.31
N PRO A 209 -14.98 -2.04 -4.56
CA PRO A 209 -14.08 -1.12 -5.27
C PRO A 209 -12.68 -1.11 -4.65
N ILE A 210 -11.65 -1.28 -5.49
CA ILE A 210 -10.26 -1.20 -5.06
C ILE A 210 -9.89 0.28 -4.97
N VAL A 211 -9.69 0.75 -3.75
CA VAL A 211 -9.40 2.15 -3.45
C VAL A 211 -8.12 2.21 -2.61
N TYR A 212 -7.29 3.19 -2.91
CA TYR A 212 -6.11 3.52 -2.11
C TYR A 212 -6.37 4.80 -1.32
N PRO A 213 -6.90 4.70 -0.10
CA PRO A 213 -7.01 5.86 0.77
C PRO A 213 -5.64 6.23 1.34
N MET A 214 -5.42 7.53 1.51
CA MET A 214 -4.31 8.07 2.29
C MET A 214 -4.83 8.88 3.48
N ALA A 215 -4.04 8.97 4.55
CA ALA A 215 -4.29 9.87 5.67
C ALA A 215 -2.99 10.23 6.38
N LEU A 216 -3.02 11.33 7.15
CA LEU A 216 -1.96 11.69 8.08
C LEU A 216 -2.11 10.89 9.38
N VAL A 217 -1.00 10.38 9.88
CA VAL A 217 -0.94 9.67 11.15
C VAL A 217 -0.78 10.68 12.28
N ARG A 218 -1.43 10.46 13.43
CA ARG A 218 -1.35 11.35 14.58
C ARG A 218 0.10 11.52 15.05
N GLY A 219 0.52 12.75 15.28
CA GLY A 219 1.92 13.13 15.54
C GLY A 219 2.72 13.48 14.28
N ALA A 220 2.09 13.43 13.09
CA ALA A 220 2.70 13.89 11.85
C ALA A 220 3.11 15.37 11.94
N GLU A 221 4.24 15.69 11.33
CA GLU A 221 4.75 17.05 11.25
C GLU A 221 4.23 17.78 10.01
N ARG A 222 4.34 19.13 9.97
CA ARG A 222 3.92 19.98 8.82
C ARG A 222 4.38 19.49 7.45
N ARG A 223 5.55 18.87 7.35
CA ARG A 223 6.04 18.32 6.07
C ARG A 223 5.21 17.14 5.58
N ALA A 224 4.49 16.45 6.45
CA ALA A 224 3.54 15.42 6.04
C ALA A 224 2.33 16.03 5.31
N ASP A 225 1.85 17.20 5.76
CA ASP A 225 0.77 17.92 5.08
C ASP A 225 1.19 18.31 3.65
N ALA A 226 2.37 18.89 3.48
CA ALA A 226 2.88 19.32 2.18
C ALA A 226 3.06 18.13 1.21
N PHE A 227 3.55 16.98 1.70
CA PHE A 227 3.67 15.79 0.88
C PHE A 227 2.30 15.18 0.53
N ALA A 228 1.38 15.12 1.49
CA ALA A 228 0.01 14.65 1.27
C ALA A 228 -0.75 15.52 0.25
N GLU A 229 -0.55 16.84 0.29
CA GLU A 229 -1.08 17.76 -0.71
C GLU A 229 -0.46 17.51 -2.09
N PHE A 230 0.86 17.31 -2.15
CA PHE A 230 1.54 16.97 -3.41
C PHE A 230 1.01 15.67 -4.03
N LEU A 231 0.74 14.62 -3.25
CA LEU A 231 0.17 13.37 -3.73
C LEU A 231 -1.16 13.56 -4.48
N ARG A 232 -1.93 14.60 -4.13
CA ARG A 232 -3.23 14.91 -4.74
C ARG A 232 -3.14 15.86 -5.92
N ASN A 233 -1.99 16.49 -6.15
CA ASN A 233 -1.84 17.44 -7.22
C ASN A 233 -1.78 16.77 -8.60
N GLU A 234 -1.98 17.57 -9.64
CA GLU A 234 -2.04 17.12 -11.04
C GLU A 234 -0.76 16.39 -11.49
N ARG A 235 0.41 16.84 -11.01
CA ARG A 235 1.70 16.23 -11.38
C ARG A 235 1.83 14.82 -10.81
N ALA A 236 1.53 14.62 -9.54
CA ALA A 236 1.59 13.30 -8.90
C ALA A 236 0.51 12.38 -9.48
N GLN A 237 -0.71 12.89 -9.70
CA GLN A 237 -1.81 12.11 -10.28
C GLN A 237 -1.47 11.60 -11.69
N ARG A 238 -0.88 12.42 -12.55
CA ARG A 238 -0.40 11.96 -13.87
C ARG A 238 0.66 10.87 -13.78
N ILE A 239 1.57 10.93 -12.82
CA ILE A 239 2.55 9.85 -12.60
C ILE A 239 1.84 8.56 -12.25
N PHE A 240 0.88 8.59 -11.32
CA PHE A 240 0.09 7.41 -10.97
C PHE A 240 -0.69 6.84 -12.16
N GLU A 241 -1.32 7.69 -12.97
CA GLU A 241 -2.04 7.29 -14.19
C GLU A 241 -1.10 6.62 -15.21
N ASN A 242 0.11 7.15 -15.40
CA ASN A 242 1.13 6.55 -16.28
C ASN A 242 1.54 5.14 -15.83
N HIS A 243 1.47 4.86 -14.52
CA HIS A 243 1.69 3.53 -13.96
C HIS A 243 0.44 2.63 -13.99
N GLY A 244 -0.69 3.14 -14.51
CA GLY A 244 -1.94 2.38 -14.70
C GLY A 244 -2.92 2.43 -13.54
N PHE A 245 -2.70 3.29 -12.54
CA PHE A 245 -3.71 3.56 -11.52
C PHE A 245 -4.86 4.39 -12.09
N ALA A 246 -6.06 4.20 -11.57
CA ALA A 246 -7.19 5.04 -11.88
C ALA A 246 -7.23 6.24 -10.93
N ARG A 247 -7.43 7.43 -11.48
CA ARG A 247 -7.71 8.63 -10.67
C ARG A 247 -9.13 8.52 -10.10
N LEU A 248 -9.30 8.91 -8.85
CA LEU A 248 -10.60 9.04 -8.20
C LEU A 248 -10.93 10.55 -8.05
N HIS A 249 -12.19 10.89 -8.34
CA HIS A 249 -12.70 12.26 -8.30
C HIS A 249 -13.43 12.55 -6.99
#